data_3132c0439983265975b2341dd97a7383
#
_entry.id   3132c0439983265975b2341dd97a7383
#
_cell.length_a   1.000
_cell.length_b   1.000
_cell.length_c   1.000
_cell.angle_alpha   90.00
_cell.angle_beta   90.00
_cell.angle_gamma   90.00
#
_symmetry.space_group_name_H-M   'P 1'
#
loop_
_entity.id
_entity.type
_entity.pdbx_description
1 polymer ?
#
loop_
_entity_poly.entity_id
_entity_poly.type
_entity_poly.pdbx_seq_one_letter_code
_entity_poly.pdbx_strand_id
1 'polypeptide(L)'
;PGIVGLNNIKANDYCNVVLQALSHVTPIRNYFLDENSYKNVKRPPGDISFLLVQRFGELIRKLWNPRNFKAHVSPHEMLQAVVLCSKKKFQITQQGDAIQFISWLLNALHLALGGTKKIKSSVINQTFRGSMKIQTKKILPSDIDDAKKTELIESGEYDWVEEETPFLYLTADLPPTPLFQDEHQENIIPQVSLFNV
;
A
#
# COMPACT_ATOMS: atom_id res chain seq x y z
N PRO A 1 19.26 -9.79 11.73
CA PRO A 1 17.81 -9.67 11.75
C PRO A 1 17.31 -8.90 10.50
N GLY A 2 16.16 -9.27 10.00
CA GLY A 2 15.55 -8.61 8.84
C GLY A 2 16.04 -9.08 7.46
N ILE A 3 17.13 -9.82 7.38
CA ILE A 3 17.67 -10.37 6.13
C ILE A 3 17.27 -11.85 6.01
N VAL A 4 16.00 -12.13 6.21
CA VAL A 4 15.45 -13.49 6.17
C VAL A 4 14.38 -13.53 5.09
N GLY A 5 14.48 -14.49 4.17
CA GLY A 5 13.51 -14.64 3.08
C GLY A 5 12.19 -15.26 3.55
N LEU A 6 11.16 -15.10 2.74
CA LEU A 6 9.88 -15.77 2.90
C LEU A 6 9.75 -16.91 1.90
N ASN A 7 9.33 -18.08 2.38
CA ASN A 7 9.11 -19.22 1.49
C ASN A 7 7.93 -18.96 0.54
N ASN A 8 8.12 -19.25 -0.74
CA ASN A 8 7.02 -19.37 -1.68
C ASN A 8 6.43 -20.78 -1.56
N ILE A 9 5.19 -20.90 -1.09
CA ILE A 9 4.53 -22.19 -0.82
C ILE A 9 3.93 -22.74 -2.13
N LYS A 10 3.25 -21.87 -2.90
CA LYS A 10 2.67 -22.18 -4.21
C LYS A 10 2.72 -20.95 -5.12
N ALA A 11 1.76 -20.05 -5.00
CA ALA A 11 1.62 -18.85 -5.83
C ALA A 11 1.42 -17.60 -4.94
N ASN A 12 2.21 -17.49 -3.86
CA ASN A 12 2.08 -16.43 -2.86
C ASN A 12 3.20 -15.37 -2.92
N ASP A 13 3.93 -15.30 -4.02
CA ASP A 13 5.00 -14.34 -4.27
C ASP A 13 4.51 -12.89 -4.17
N TYR A 14 3.34 -12.57 -4.72
CA TYR A 14 2.70 -11.25 -4.60
C TYR A 14 2.40 -10.85 -3.15
N CYS A 15 2.08 -11.80 -2.28
CA CYS A 15 1.96 -11.55 -0.84
C CYS A 15 3.34 -11.35 -0.19
N ASN A 16 4.31 -12.20 -0.55
CA ASN A 16 5.63 -12.18 0.05
C ASN A 16 6.35 -10.86 -0.20
N VAL A 17 6.28 -10.30 -1.40
CA VAL A 17 6.92 -9.02 -1.72
C VAL A 17 6.36 -7.90 -0.84
N VAL A 18 5.05 -7.86 -0.65
CA VAL A 18 4.39 -6.84 0.19
C VAL A 18 4.74 -7.04 1.67
N LEU A 19 4.67 -8.28 2.18
CA LEU A 19 5.00 -8.59 3.57
C LEU A 19 6.46 -8.26 3.88
N GLN A 20 7.37 -8.58 2.96
CA GLN A 20 8.79 -8.27 3.09
C GLN A 20 9.03 -6.76 3.10
N ALA A 21 8.44 -6.03 2.16
CA ALA A 21 8.56 -4.57 2.11
C ALA A 21 8.03 -3.90 3.38
N LEU A 22 6.83 -4.28 3.84
CA LEU A 22 6.23 -3.72 5.06
C LEU A 22 7.03 -4.05 6.32
N SER A 23 7.70 -5.21 6.37
CA SER A 23 8.56 -5.59 7.48
C SER A 23 9.76 -4.67 7.67
N HIS A 24 10.17 -3.94 6.63
CA HIS A 24 11.29 -2.99 6.66
C HIS A 24 10.85 -1.53 6.89
N VAL A 25 9.55 -1.24 6.86
CA VAL A 25 9.04 0.09 7.22
C VAL A 25 9.18 0.29 8.73
N THR A 26 10.13 1.10 9.13
CA THR A 26 10.55 1.25 10.54
C THR A 26 9.40 1.49 11.54
N PRO A 27 8.43 2.40 11.32
CA PRO A 27 7.32 2.58 12.24
C PRO A 27 6.45 1.33 12.38
N ILE A 28 6.16 0.64 11.28
CA ILE A 28 5.37 -0.59 11.25
C ILE A 28 6.11 -1.71 11.97
N ARG A 29 7.35 -1.94 11.59
CA ARG A 29 8.21 -2.94 12.23
C ARG A 29 8.27 -2.76 13.75
N ASN A 30 8.62 -1.57 14.21
CA ASN A 30 8.80 -1.30 15.63
C ASN A 30 7.49 -1.50 16.41
N TYR A 31 6.36 -1.07 15.85
CA TYR A 31 5.05 -1.27 16.44
C TYR A 31 4.71 -2.76 16.62
N PHE A 32 4.97 -3.60 15.60
CA PHE A 32 4.62 -5.02 15.64
C PHE A 32 5.68 -5.90 16.33
N LEU A 33 6.89 -5.40 16.54
CA LEU A 33 7.89 -6.07 17.40
C LEU A 33 7.46 -6.03 18.87
N ASP A 34 6.84 -4.96 19.32
CA ASP A 34 6.28 -4.86 20.67
C ASP A 34 4.84 -5.36 20.70
N GLU A 35 4.65 -6.58 21.21
CA GLU A 35 3.32 -7.20 21.33
C GLU A 35 2.36 -6.39 22.20
N ASN A 36 2.87 -5.65 23.20
CA ASN A 36 2.04 -4.84 24.07
C ASN A 36 1.37 -3.67 23.34
N SER A 37 1.94 -3.22 22.21
CA SER A 37 1.39 -2.13 21.39
C SER A 37 -0.01 -2.43 20.83
N TYR A 38 -0.34 -3.71 20.59
CA TYR A 38 -1.63 -4.10 20.01
C TYR A 38 -2.40 -5.15 20.82
N LYS A 39 -1.81 -5.77 21.86
CA LYS A 39 -2.44 -6.83 22.67
C LYS A 39 -3.77 -6.41 23.31
N ASN A 40 -3.88 -5.13 23.69
CA ASN A 40 -5.03 -4.58 24.42
C ASN A 40 -6.08 -3.91 23.53
N VAL A 41 -6.00 -4.08 22.22
CA VAL A 41 -7.01 -3.55 21.30
C VAL A 41 -8.34 -4.26 21.54
N LYS A 42 -9.34 -3.53 22.05
CA LYS A 42 -10.68 -4.07 22.31
C LYS A 42 -11.39 -4.34 20.99
N ARG A 43 -11.80 -5.60 20.79
CA ARG A 43 -12.56 -6.03 19.61
C ARG A 43 -13.80 -6.78 20.02
N PRO A 44 -14.87 -6.75 19.18
CA PRO A 44 -16.07 -7.54 19.42
C PRO A 44 -15.74 -9.04 19.49
N PRO A 45 -16.44 -9.82 20.32
CA PRO A 45 -16.29 -11.26 20.36
C PRO A 45 -16.51 -11.87 18.96
N GLY A 46 -15.61 -12.77 18.54
CA GLY A 46 -15.68 -13.43 17.22
C GLY A 46 -15.16 -12.62 16.03
N ASP A 47 -14.56 -11.45 16.26
CA ASP A 47 -13.95 -10.67 15.19
C ASP A 47 -12.64 -11.34 14.70
N ILE A 48 -12.75 -11.95 13.52
CA ILE A 48 -11.62 -12.64 12.86
C ILE A 48 -10.52 -11.65 12.41
N SER A 49 -10.84 -10.38 12.23
CA SER A 49 -9.89 -9.39 11.71
C SER A 49 -8.67 -9.20 12.60
N PHE A 50 -8.81 -9.38 13.92
CA PHE A 50 -7.69 -9.30 14.85
C PHE A 50 -6.67 -10.44 14.70
N LEU A 51 -7.10 -11.60 14.16
CA LEU A 51 -6.19 -12.69 13.82
C LEU A 51 -5.12 -12.22 12.81
N LEU A 52 -5.50 -11.36 11.85
CA LEU A 52 -4.56 -10.80 10.88
C LEU A 52 -3.46 -9.98 11.57
N VAL A 53 -3.84 -9.15 12.56
CA VAL A 53 -2.90 -8.34 13.36
C VAL A 53 -1.92 -9.25 14.13
N GLN A 54 -2.43 -10.27 14.78
CA GLN A 54 -1.61 -11.21 15.56
C GLN A 54 -0.61 -11.94 14.66
N ARG A 55 -1.08 -12.52 13.54
CA ARG A 55 -0.24 -13.28 12.62
C ARG A 55 0.79 -12.40 11.90
N PHE A 56 0.42 -11.15 11.59
CA PHE A 56 1.38 -10.19 11.06
C PHE A 56 2.47 -9.87 12.08
N GLY A 57 2.11 -9.59 13.34
CA GLY A 57 3.09 -9.36 14.41
C GLY A 57 4.00 -10.55 14.67
N GLU A 58 3.46 -11.78 14.68
CA GLU A 58 4.25 -13.01 14.80
C GLU A 58 5.25 -13.16 13.65
N LEU A 59 4.82 -12.86 12.41
CA LEU A 59 5.69 -12.93 11.25
C LEU A 59 6.83 -11.89 11.35
N ILE A 60 6.52 -10.64 11.72
CA ILE A 60 7.53 -9.60 11.94
C ILE A 60 8.55 -10.03 12.98
N ARG A 61 8.11 -10.58 14.12
CA ARG A 61 9.02 -11.09 15.16
C ARG A 61 9.88 -12.24 14.68
N LYS A 62 9.33 -13.13 13.84
CA LYS A 62 10.12 -14.24 13.22
C LYS A 62 11.19 -13.69 12.27
N LEU A 63 10.86 -12.70 11.42
CA LEU A 63 11.79 -12.09 10.47
C LEU A 63 12.91 -11.29 11.16
N TRP A 64 12.59 -10.62 12.25
CA TRP A 64 13.51 -9.75 12.98
C TRP A 64 14.14 -10.39 14.21
N ASN A 65 13.95 -11.69 14.43
CA ASN A 65 14.55 -12.40 15.56
C ASN A 65 16.08 -12.44 15.40
N PRO A 66 16.86 -11.84 16.33
CA PRO A 66 18.33 -11.82 16.24
C PRO A 66 18.95 -13.21 16.40
N ARG A 67 18.21 -14.17 16.94
CA ARG A 67 18.65 -15.57 17.14
C ARG A 67 18.18 -16.51 16.02
N ASN A 68 17.62 -15.99 14.95
CA ASN A 68 17.17 -16.81 13.84
C ASN A 68 18.35 -17.11 12.89
N PHE A 69 18.76 -18.36 12.84
CA PHE A 69 19.84 -18.84 11.97
C PHE A 69 19.31 -19.39 10.62
N LYS A 70 17.99 -19.41 10.43
CA LYS A 70 17.39 -19.91 9.19
C LYS A 70 17.41 -18.80 8.12
N ALA A 71 17.80 -19.18 6.90
CA ALA A 71 17.77 -18.27 5.76
C ALA A 71 16.34 -17.89 5.34
N HIS A 72 15.35 -18.73 5.68
CA HIS A 72 13.96 -18.54 5.26
C HIS A 72 12.98 -18.80 6.40
N VAL A 73 11.86 -18.08 6.41
CA VAL A 73 10.72 -18.25 7.30
C VAL A 73 9.49 -18.60 6.48
N SER A 74 8.69 -19.54 6.97
CA SER A 74 7.41 -19.86 6.34
C SER A 74 6.35 -18.82 6.73
N PRO A 75 5.69 -18.16 5.75
CA PRO A 75 4.59 -17.23 5.99
C PRO A 75 3.23 -17.91 6.14
N HIS A 76 3.19 -19.26 6.28
CA HIS A 76 1.96 -20.05 6.18
C HIS A 76 0.83 -19.57 7.09
N GLU A 77 1.11 -19.32 8.36
CA GLU A 77 0.11 -18.86 9.34
C GLU A 77 -0.44 -17.47 8.99
N MET A 78 0.44 -16.58 8.53
CA MET A 78 0.01 -15.25 8.05
C MET A 78 -0.88 -15.38 6.81
N LEU A 79 -0.50 -16.22 5.86
CA LEU A 79 -1.28 -16.44 4.64
C LEU A 79 -2.63 -17.10 4.92
N GLN A 80 -2.72 -18.00 5.89
CA GLN A 80 -4.02 -18.54 6.33
C GLN A 80 -4.93 -17.43 6.89
N ALA A 81 -4.39 -16.53 7.71
CA ALA A 81 -5.15 -15.39 8.21
C ALA A 81 -5.60 -14.47 7.05
N VAL A 82 -4.75 -14.25 6.05
CA VAL A 82 -5.10 -13.50 4.83
C VAL A 82 -6.27 -14.14 4.11
N VAL A 83 -6.23 -15.44 3.87
CA VAL A 83 -7.33 -16.17 3.20
C VAL A 83 -8.64 -16.02 3.95
N LEU A 84 -8.61 -16.19 5.27
CA LEU A 84 -9.81 -16.08 6.13
C LEU A 84 -10.35 -14.63 6.16
N CYS A 85 -9.50 -13.65 6.45
CA CYS A 85 -9.93 -12.26 6.61
C CYS A 85 -10.32 -11.61 5.28
N SER A 86 -9.75 -12.05 4.16
CA SER A 86 -10.12 -11.57 2.82
C SER A 86 -11.32 -12.29 2.21
N LYS A 87 -11.96 -13.21 2.96
CA LYS A 87 -13.06 -14.06 2.45
C LYS A 87 -12.66 -14.79 1.17
N LYS A 88 -11.45 -15.34 1.14
CA LYS A 88 -10.85 -16.07 0.01
C LYS A 88 -10.56 -15.20 -1.23
N LYS A 89 -10.56 -13.87 -1.11
CA LYS A 89 -10.15 -12.99 -2.22
C LYS A 89 -8.68 -13.22 -2.60
N PHE A 90 -7.81 -13.38 -1.58
CA PHE A 90 -6.39 -13.70 -1.77
C PHE A 90 -6.14 -15.13 -1.31
N GLN A 91 -5.59 -15.96 -2.19
CA GLN A 91 -5.37 -17.38 -1.95
C GLN A 91 -3.90 -17.74 -2.13
N ILE A 92 -3.45 -18.78 -1.40
CA ILE A 92 -2.07 -19.26 -1.47
C ILE A 92 -1.80 -19.98 -2.81
N THR A 93 -2.84 -20.51 -3.43
CA THR A 93 -2.77 -21.37 -4.62
C THR A 93 -2.98 -20.63 -5.94
N GLN A 94 -3.33 -19.36 -5.88
CA GLN A 94 -3.62 -18.53 -7.05
C GLN A 94 -2.76 -17.28 -7.02
N GLN A 95 -2.25 -16.93 -8.20
CA GLN A 95 -1.54 -15.68 -8.41
C GLN A 95 -2.48 -14.49 -8.17
N GLY A 96 -1.95 -13.41 -7.60
CA GLY A 96 -2.70 -12.20 -7.31
C GLY A 96 -1.90 -10.94 -7.62
N ASP A 97 -2.58 -9.81 -7.55
CA ASP A 97 -2.00 -8.50 -7.74
C ASP A 97 -1.46 -7.94 -6.40
N ALA A 98 -0.18 -7.59 -6.38
CA ALA A 98 0.48 -7.06 -5.19
C ALA A 98 -0.08 -5.70 -4.77
N ILE A 99 -0.52 -4.85 -5.71
CA ILE A 99 -1.10 -3.52 -5.43
C ILE A 99 -2.47 -3.69 -4.77
N GLN A 100 -3.29 -4.58 -5.28
CA GLN A 100 -4.58 -4.89 -4.65
C GLN A 100 -4.40 -5.52 -3.28
N PHE A 101 -3.38 -6.36 -3.12
CA PHE A 101 -3.08 -6.99 -1.84
C PHE A 101 -2.61 -5.98 -0.79
N ILE A 102 -1.65 -5.09 -1.12
CA ILE A 102 -1.17 -4.07 -0.16
C ILE A 102 -2.30 -3.12 0.24
N SER A 103 -3.12 -2.68 -0.71
CA SER A 103 -4.27 -1.81 -0.47
C SER A 103 -5.25 -2.44 0.53
N TRP A 104 -5.62 -3.71 0.29
CA TRP A 104 -6.47 -4.46 1.18
C TRP A 104 -5.82 -4.67 2.55
N LEU A 105 -4.55 -5.07 2.59
CA LEU A 105 -3.84 -5.40 3.82
C LEU A 105 -3.71 -4.18 4.75
N LEU A 106 -3.31 -3.04 4.21
CA LEU A 106 -3.19 -1.79 4.98
C LEU A 106 -4.55 -1.39 5.57
N ASN A 107 -5.62 -1.46 4.77
CA ASN A 107 -6.97 -1.15 5.26
C ASN A 107 -7.46 -2.16 6.31
N ALA A 108 -7.23 -3.45 6.09
CA ALA A 108 -7.62 -4.50 7.03
C ALA A 108 -6.87 -4.38 8.37
N LEU A 109 -5.56 -4.13 8.35
CA LEU A 109 -4.78 -3.88 9.56
C LEU A 109 -5.23 -2.60 10.27
N HIS A 110 -5.49 -1.51 9.53
CA HIS A 110 -5.99 -0.26 10.07
C HIS A 110 -7.29 -0.47 10.85
N LEU A 111 -8.27 -1.12 10.23
CA LEU A 111 -9.57 -1.40 10.86
C LEU A 111 -9.42 -2.37 12.04
N ALA A 112 -8.59 -3.41 11.88
CA ALA A 112 -8.34 -4.40 12.93
C ALA A 112 -7.67 -3.80 14.17
N LEU A 113 -6.88 -2.75 14.02
CA LEU A 113 -6.30 -1.97 15.12
C LEU A 113 -7.25 -0.94 15.73
N GLY A 114 -8.53 -0.94 15.35
CA GLY A 114 -9.50 0.06 15.82
C GLY A 114 -9.35 1.43 15.16
N GLY A 115 -8.72 1.46 13.99
CA GLY A 115 -8.50 2.68 13.22
C GLY A 115 -9.81 3.34 12.78
N THR A 116 -9.78 4.66 12.72
CA THR A 116 -10.90 5.52 12.30
C THR A 116 -10.44 6.46 11.19
N LYS A 117 -11.32 7.30 10.68
CA LYS A 117 -10.96 8.31 9.66
C LYS A 117 -9.90 9.32 10.13
N LYS A 118 -9.59 9.40 11.42
CA LYS A 118 -8.55 10.30 11.96
C LYS A 118 -7.14 9.78 11.62
N ILE A 119 -6.25 10.67 11.19
CA ILE A 119 -4.87 10.32 10.79
C ILE A 119 -4.11 9.58 11.91
N LYS A 120 -4.24 10.05 13.16
CA LYS A 120 -3.54 9.45 14.30
C LYS A 120 -4.23 8.24 14.93
N SER A 121 -5.26 7.67 14.29
CA SER A 121 -6.05 6.59 14.89
C SER A 121 -5.36 5.22 14.86
N SER A 122 -4.38 5.00 13.99
CA SER A 122 -3.57 3.77 13.95
C SER A 122 -2.19 4.05 13.41
N VAL A 123 -1.24 3.16 13.71
CA VAL A 123 0.12 3.21 13.15
C VAL A 123 0.11 3.17 11.62
N ILE A 124 -0.84 2.48 11.01
CA ILE A 124 -0.99 2.40 9.55
C ILE A 124 -1.26 3.79 8.96
N ASN A 125 -2.27 4.49 9.48
CA ASN A 125 -2.59 5.84 9.00
C ASN A 125 -1.48 6.85 9.31
N GLN A 126 -0.84 6.74 10.47
CA GLN A 126 0.29 7.62 10.82
C GLN A 126 1.48 7.46 9.86
N THR A 127 1.68 6.25 9.32
CA THR A 127 2.83 5.92 8.49
C THR A 127 2.57 6.19 7.00
N PHE A 128 1.39 5.84 6.50
CA PHE A 128 1.12 5.79 5.06
C PHE A 128 0.13 6.85 4.58
N ARG A 129 -0.76 7.35 5.45
CA ARG A 129 -1.78 8.29 5.00
C ARG A 129 -1.20 9.67 4.75
N GLY A 130 -1.32 10.12 3.53
CA GLY A 130 -1.07 11.49 3.11
C GLY A 130 -2.36 12.17 2.63
N SER A 131 -2.23 13.43 2.22
CA SER A 131 -3.28 14.23 1.61
C SER A 131 -2.78 14.80 0.31
N MET A 132 -3.58 14.71 -0.74
CA MET A 132 -3.31 15.25 -2.05
C MET A 132 -4.31 16.36 -2.35
N LYS A 133 -3.80 17.53 -2.69
CA LYS A 133 -4.60 18.67 -3.12
C LYS A 133 -4.73 18.64 -4.65
N ILE A 134 -5.93 18.43 -5.12
CA ILE A 134 -6.26 18.41 -6.55
C ILE A 134 -6.82 19.78 -6.92
N GLN A 135 -6.17 20.46 -7.85
CA GLN A 135 -6.62 21.73 -8.40
C GLN A 135 -7.09 21.51 -9.84
N THR A 136 -8.35 21.71 -10.07
CA THR A 136 -8.97 21.54 -11.38
C THR A 136 -9.48 22.89 -11.90
N LYS A 137 -9.21 23.19 -13.17
CA LYS A 137 -9.73 24.36 -13.86
C LYS A 137 -10.36 23.93 -15.17
N LYS A 138 -11.58 24.43 -15.45
CA LYS A 138 -12.20 24.27 -16.77
C LYS A 138 -11.42 25.05 -17.79
N ILE A 139 -11.24 24.51 -18.99
CA ILE A 139 -10.61 25.21 -20.12
C ILE A 139 -11.68 26.03 -20.82
N LEU A 140 -11.44 27.34 -21.03
CA LEU A 140 -12.32 28.20 -21.80
C LEU A 140 -12.36 27.71 -23.26
N PRO A 141 -13.53 27.62 -23.88
CA PRO A 141 -13.64 27.31 -25.30
C PRO A 141 -12.90 28.33 -26.16
N SER A 142 -12.20 27.89 -27.20
CA SER A 142 -11.40 28.75 -28.09
C SER A 142 -12.23 29.63 -29.02
N ASP A 143 -13.45 29.18 -29.32
CA ASP A 143 -14.29 29.75 -30.39
C ASP A 143 -15.36 30.76 -29.88
N ILE A 144 -15.10 31.39 -28.74
CA ILE A 144 -16.05 32.35 -28.14
C ILE A 144 -15.51 33.78 -28.28
N ASP A 145 -16.42 34.72 -28.55
CA ASP A 145 -16.16 36.13 -28.58
C ASP A 145 -15.63 36.68 -27.24
N ASP A 146 -14.74 37.69 -27.30
CA ASP A 146 -14.04 38.21 -26.12
C ASP A 146 -14.99 38.76 -25.04
N ALA A 147 -16.15 39.32 -25.45
CA ALA A 147 -17.18 39.76 -24.52
C ALA A 147 -17.77 38.60 -23.70
N LYS A 148 -18.05 37.48 -24.35
CA LYS A 148 -18.56 36.27 -23.68
C LYS A 148 -17.50 35.59 -22.81
N LYS A 149 -16.20 35.65 -23.19
CA LYS A 149 -15.11 35.16 -22.35
C LYS A 149 -15.03 35.91 -21.03
N THR A 150 -15.19 37.21 -21.07
CA THR A 150 -15.18 38.05 -19.87
C THR A 150 -16.34 37.71 -18.95
N GLU A 151 -17.55 37.54 -19.49
CA GLU A 151 -18.75 37.17 -18.76
C GLU A 151 -18.59 35.77 -18.09
N LEU A 152 -18.01 34.81 -18.81
CA LEU A 152 -17.75 33.47 -18.29
C LEU A 152 -16.68 33.45 -17.18
N ILE A 153 -15.67 34.31 -17.25
CA ILE A 153 -14.66 34.47 -16.21
C ILE A 153 -15.28 35.12 -14.97
N GLU A 154 -16.11 36.17 -15.16
CA GLU A 154 -16.78 36.87 -14.06
C GLU A 154 -17.84 35.99 -13.36
N SER A 155 -18.41 35.01 -14.06
CA SER A 155 -19.37 34.05 -13.46
C SER A 155 -18.76 33.13 -12.42
N GLY A 156 -17.41 33.03 -12.35
CA GLY A 156 -16.69 32.12 -11.45
C GLY A 156 -16.76 30.65 -11.86
N GLU A 157 -17.45 30.30 -12.97
CA GLU A 157 -17.57 28.90 -13.41
C GLU A 157 -16.23 28.29 -13.84
N TYR A 158 -15.28 29.13 -14.22
CA TYR A 158 -13.94 28.78 -14.69
C TYR A 158 -12.85 29.04 -13.66
N ASP A 159 -13.23 29.26 -12.40
CA ASP A 159 -12.27 29.37 -11.31
C ASP A 159 -11.67 28.02 -10.95
N TRP A 160 -10.55 28.06 -10.23
CA TRP A 160 -9.91 26.87 -9.70
C TRP A 160 -10.81 26.22 -8.64
N VAL A 161 -11.12 24.96 -8.86
CA VAL A 161 -11.76 24.12 -7.84
C VAL A 161 -10.68 23.32 -7.15
N GLU A 162 -10.61 23.42 -5.82
CA GLU A 162 -9.65 22.70 -5.00
C GLU A 162 -10.37 21.59 -4.23
N GLU A 163 -9.85 20.38 -4.32
CA GLU A 163 -10.32 19.22 -3.57
C GLU A 163 -9.15 18.58 -2.85
N GLU A 164 -9.34 18.26 -1.57
CA GLU A 164 -8.34 17.55 -0.79
C GLU A 164 -8.76 16.09 -0.61
N THR A 165 -7.96 15.17 -1.17
CA THR A 165 -8.24 13.73 -1.16
C THR A 165 -7.17 12.99 -0.38
N PRO A 166 -7.53 12.16 0.62
CA PRO A 166 -6.57 11.34 1.34
C PRO A 166 -6.10 10.16 0.48
N PHE A 167 -4.82 9.81 0.61
CA PHE A 167 -4.25 8.61 -0.02
C PHE A 167 -3.44 7.77 0.96
N LEU A 168 -3.27 6.49 0.67
CA LEU A 168 -2.41 5.55 1.41
C LEU A 168 -1.16 5.16 0.61
N TYR A 169 -1.20 5.29 -0.71
CA TYR A 169 -0.09 5.05 -1.63
C TYR A 169 -0.30 5.88 -2.89
N LEU A 170 0.78 6.20 -3.56
CA LEU A 170 0.78 6.85 -4.86
C LEU A 170 1.24 5.84 -5.91
N THR A 171 0.56 5.85 -7.06
CA THR A 171 0.97 5.07 -8.22
C THR A 171 1.92 5.90 -9.05
N ALA A 172 3.09 5.34 -9.36
CA ALA A 172 4.03 5.92 -10.29
C ALA A 172 4.02 5.10 -11.59
N ASP A 173 3.80 5.75 -12.71
CA ASP A 173 3.82 5.10 -14.00
C ASP A 173 5.26 4.79 -14.40
N LEU A 174 5.51 3.55 -14.81
CA LEU A 174 6.80 3.16 -15.36
C LEU A 174 6.92 3.71 -16.80
N PRO A 175 8.14 4.15 -17.19
CA PRO A 175 8.36 4.58 -18.56
C PRO A 175 8.07 3.44 -19.54
N PRO A 176 7.58 3.74 -20.76
CA PRO A 176 7.33 2.71 -21.77
C PRO A 176 8.62 1.98 -22.12
N THR A 177 8.47 0.71 -22.48
CA THR A 177 9.61 -0.10 -22.96
C THR A 177 10.24 0.59 -24.18
N PRO A 178 11.57 0.77 -24.23
CA PRO A 178 12.21 1.39 -25.37
C PRO A 178 11.95 0.61 -26.65
N LEU A 179 11.73 1.34 -27.75
CA LEU A 179 11.44 0.73 -29.07
C LEU A 179 12.67 0.05 -29.68
N PHE A 180 13.87 0.34 -29.18
CA PHE A 180 15.13 -0.18 -29.69
C PHE A 180 15.78 -1.09 -28.66
N GLN A 181 16.27 -2.24 -29.15
CA GLN A 181 17.21 -3.10 -28.43
C GLN A 181 18.64 -2.69 -28.81
N ASP A 182 19.60 -2.95 -27.92
CA ASP A 182 21.01 -2.75 -28.27
C ASP A 182 21.49 -3.77 -29.32
N GLU A 183 22.73 -3.59 -29.83
CA GLU A 183 23.31 -4.49 -30.83
C GLU A 183 23.42 -5.96 -30.36
N HIS A 184 23.35 -6.20 -29.04
CA HIS A 184 23.39 -7.52 -28.42
C HIS A 184 22.01 -8.09 -28.13
N GLN A 185 20.93 -7.43 -28.54
CA GLN A 185 19.53 -7.81 -28.26
C GLN A 185 19.19 -7.89 -26.77
N GLU A 186 19.93 -7.24 -25.90
CA GLU A 186 19.61 -7.14 -24.51
C GLU A 186 18.47 -6.15 -24.29
N ASN A 187 17.54 -6.52 -23.43
CA ASN A 187 16.42 -5.64 -23.07
C ASN A 187 16.97 -4.45 -22.24
N ILE A 188 16.97 -3.27 -22.82
CA ILE A 188 17.30 -2.05 -22.09
C ILE A 188 16.16 -1.79 -21.10
N ILE A 189 16.45 -1.85 -19.82
CA ILE A 189 15.48 -1.50 -18.77
C ILE A 189 15.38 0.03 -18.73
N PRO A 190 14.20 0.62 -19.07
CA PRO A 190 14.04 2.06 -19.02
C PRO A 190 14.19 2.54 -17.58
N GLN A 191 15.02 3.57 -17.39
CA GLN A 191 15.25 4.16 -16.08
C GLN A 191 14.81 5.62 -16.13
N VAL A 192 13.99 5.99 -15.18
CA VAL A 192 13.56 7.39 -14.95
C VAL A 192 13.80 7.73 -13.50
N SER A 193 14.31 8.92 -13.24
CA SER A 193 14.47 9.41 -11.87
C SER A 193 13.12 9.49 -11.19
N LEU A 194 13.03 9.02 -9.94
CA LEU A 194 11.81 9.10 -9.13
C LEU A 194 11.27 10.55 -9.02
N PHE A 195 12.12 11.55 -9.16
CA PHE A 195 11.73 12.96 -9.15
C PHE A 195 11.13 13.44 -10.47
N ASN A 196 11.13 12.62 -11.53
CA ASN A 196 10.60 12.93 -12.84
C ASN A 196 9.34 12.11 -13.18
N VAL A 197 8.80 11.39 -12.20
CA VAL A 197 7.59 10.56 -12.32
C VAL A 197 6.38 11.29 -11.73
#